data_ca47c019da0e2c0cb7a5ba7ccedd791b
#
_entry.id   ca47c019da0e2c0cb7a5ba7ccedd791b
#
_cell.length_a   1.000
_cell.length_b   1.000
_cell.length_c   1.000
_cell.angle_alpha   90.00
_cell.angle_beta   90.00
_cell.angle_gamma   90.00
#
_symmetry.space_group_name_H-M   'P 1'
#
loop_
_entity.id
_entity.type
_entity.pdbx_description
1 polymer ?
#
loop_
_entity_poly.entity_id
_entity_poly.type
_entity_poly.pdbx_seq_one_letter_code
_entity_poly.pdbx_strand_id
1 'polypeptide(L)'
;MTSTKVALKNAARAKISALALLALFLVGCRPHKFPQFAPNYREYAYVTNGGSGTVSVYDVVNVRVDRELPVGQNPTAVTASATRNEVYVVNSGTRSGQGSVSVINAENNSVVGNIPVHKLPVAIDLAPAGDLAYVANSASNTISVIDLKSRREVDQVGVGEEPIALRVAPNGKAVVVANRTGNSVSVIDPATRKVRTVIEACPAASDIVILPDSSKAFAACSGGHQVMSILLARDAHPEPSTTTPDRLESLLDVGRGPVHLALKPDGGEVFVSNSLSNSISEVYASTDEVAGAYIMGADPVRSLVTPDNALLYVANLHSQEVTVYSVEDGKRIDSIHVGDGPSALAFSATGHLLFVVDARSGDVAVVRTDSRSLFTMLPAGRAPNAIAVKAFKLP
;
A
#
# COMPACT_ATOMS: atom_id res chain seq x y z
N MET A 1 27.00 -48.53 -57.50
CA MET A 1 27.45 -47.19 -57.10
C MET A 1 26.31 -46.24 -56.65
N THR A 2 25.13 -46.73 -56.32
CA THR A 2 23.95 -45.91 -55.97
C THR A 2 23.51 -46.00 -54.52
N SER A 3 24.04 -46.93 -53.73
CA SER A 3 23.64 -47.12 -52.32
C SER A 3 24.35 -46.19 -51.34
N THR A 4 25.59 -45.77 -51.63
CA THR A 4 26.45 -44.97 -50.72
C THR A 4 26.08 -43.47 -50.70
N LYS A 5 25.46 -42.96 -51.79
CA LYS A 5 25.06 -41.53 -51.86
C LYS A 5 23.77 -41.24 -51.10
N VAL A 6 22.87 -42.21 -50.88
CA VAL A 6 21.63 -42.07 -50.15
C VAL A 6 21.90 -42.05 -48.62
N ALA A 7 22.83 -42.86 -48.13
CA ALA A 7 23.22 -42.88 -46.70
C ALA A 7 23.88 -41.60 -46.24
N LEU A 8 24.70 -40.93 -47.06
CA LEU A 8 25.31 -39.68 -46.72
C LEU A 8 24.36 -38.50 -46.68
N LYS A 9 23.31 -38.46 -47.53
CA LYS A 9 22.25 -37.41 -47.50
C LYS A 9 21.36 -37.51 -46.27
N ASN A 10 21.06 -38.73 -45.81
CA ASN A 10 20.24 -38.94 -44.61
C ASN A 10 21.00 -38.64 -43.32
N ALA A 11 22.30 -38.90 -43.25
CA ALA A 11 23.15 -38.54 -42.12
C ALA A 11 23.34 -37.00 -41.96
N ALA A 12 23.42 -36.28 -43.09
CA ALA A 12 23.52 -34.82 -43.10
C ALA A 12 22.19 -34.15 -42.67
N ARG A 13 21.03 -34.72 -43.10
CA ARG A 13 19.71 -34.24 -42.66
C ARG A 13 19.41 -34.48 -41.17
N ALA A 14 19.85 -35.62 -40.63
CA ALA A 14 19.71 -35.94 -39.22
C ALA A 14 20.58 -35.03 -38.32
N LYS A 15 21.78 -34.66 -38.75
CA LYS A 15 22.65 -33.70 -38.03
C LYS A 15 22.13 -32.27 -38.05
N ILE A 16 21.53 -31.80 -39.14
CA ILE A 16 20.92 -30.50 -39.26
C ILE A 16 19.64 -30.39 -38.38
N SER A 17 18.83 -31.43 -38.33
CA SER A 17 17.65 -31.49 -37.47
C SER A 17 18.00 -31.52 -35.96
N ALA A 18 19.09 -32.22 -35.58
CA ALA A 18 19.55 -32.25 -34.19
C ALA A 18 20.17 -30.94 -33.75
N LEU A 19 20.87 -30.20 -34.61
CA LEU A 19 21.38 -28.86 -34.32
C LEU A 19 20.25 -27.83 -34.22
N ALA A 20 19.21 -27.93 -35.06
CA ALA A 20 18.06 -27.05 -35.02
C ALA A 20 17.22 -27.28 -33.78
N LEU A 21 17.04 -28.53 -33.29
CA LEU A 21 16.40 -28.82 -32.04
C LEU A 21 17.21 -28.35 -30.81
N LEU A 22 18.54 -28.45 -30.86
CA LEU A 22 19.40 -27.95 -29.77
C LEU A 22 19.38 -26.41 -29.68
N ALA A 23 19.26 -25.74 -30.84
CA ALA A 23 19.14 -24.26 -30.86
C ALA A 23 17.76 -23.76 -30.34
N LEU A 24 16.68 -24.56 -30.49
CA LEU A 24 15.38 -24.23 -29.95
C LEU A 24 15.29 -24.37 -28.42
N PHE A 25 16.12 -25.22 -27.81
CA PHE A 25 16.18 -25.35 -26.35
C PHE A 25 17.03 -24.25 -25.67
N LEU A 26 17.84 -23.51 -26.42
CA LEU A 26 18.68 -22.40 -25.89
C LEU A 26 17.97 -21.04 -25.92
N VAL A 27 16.78 -20.93 -26.50
CA VAL A 27 15.99 -19.69 -26.54
C VAL A 27 15.06 -19.55 -25.33
N GLY A 28 14.94 -20.58 -24.45
CA GLY A 28 13.98 -20.64 -23.34
C GLY A 28 14.43 -20.07 -22.00
N CYS A 29 15.72 -19.80 -21.78
CA CYS A 29 16.20 -19.20 -20.54
C CYS A 29 16.77 -17.82 -20.83
N ARG A 30 15.91 -16.80 -20.94
CA ARG A 30 16.37 -15.44 -20.66
C ARG A 30 16.71 -15.41 -19.16
N PRO A 31 17.99 -15.22 -18.76
CA PRO A 31 18.28 -15.06 -17.35
C PRO A 31 17.51 -13.83 -16.88
N HIS A 32 16.58 -14.02 -15.95
CA HIS A 32 15.93 -12.91 -15.25
C HIS A 32 17.06 -12.12 -14.57
N LYS A 33 17.44 -11.00 -15.15
CA LYS A 33 18.47 -10.13 -14.58
C LYS A 33 17.81 -9.34 -13.47
N PHE A 34 18.14 -9.67 -12.23
CA PHE A 34 17.86 -8.76 -11.12
C PHE A 34 18.50 -7.39 -11.44
N PRO A 35 17.83 -6.29 -11.06
CA PRO A 35 18.40 -4.96 -11.20
C PRO A 35 19.79 -4.89 -10.58
N GLN A 36 20.72 -4.24 -11.27
CA GLN A 36 22.03 -3.97 -10.70
C GLN A 36 21.96 -2.63 -9.95
N PHE A 37 22.29 -2.67 -8.69
CA PHE A 37 22.25 -1.49 -7.83
C PHE A 37 23.67 -0.93 -7.62
N ALA A 38 23.76 0.39 -7.44
CA ALA A 38 25.02 1.04 -7.06
C ALA A 38 25.50 0.49 -5.69
N PRO A 39 26.81 0.42 -5.42
CA PRO A 39 27.32 -0.16 -4.17
C PRO A 39 26.83 0.53 -2.90
N ASN A 40 26.49 1.80 -2.97
CA ASN A 40 25.95 2.58 -1.86
C ASN A 40 24.40 2.60 -1.80
N TYR A 41 23.70 1.94 -2.72
CA TYR A 41 22.26 1.81 -2.69
C TYR A 41 21.83 0.85 -1.56
N ARG A 42 20.82 1.24 -0.83
CA ARG A 42 20.17 0.44 0.20
C ARG A 42 18.67 0.49 0.02
N GLU A 43 18.04 -0.65 0.23
CA GLU A 43 16.59 -0.77 0.21
C GLU A 43 16.17 -1.81 1.23
N TYR A 44 15.27 -1.42 2.11
CA TYR A 44 14.73 -2.27 3.16
C TYR A 44 13.21 -2.26 3.14
N ALA A 45 12.61 -3.43 3.38
CA ALA A 45 11.20 -3.57 3.69
C ALA A 45 11.03 -3.76 5.21
N TYR A 46 10.07 -3.06 5.79
CA TYR A 46 9.76 -3.06 7.22
C TYR A 46 8.36 -3.60 7.41
N VAL A 47 8.22 -4.72 8.10
CA VAL A 47 6.94 -5.40 8.36
C VAL A 47 6.64 -5.37 9.84
N THR A 48 5.49 -4.81 10.22
CA THR A 48 5.03 -4.76 11.61
C THR A 48 4.45 -6.10 12.03
N ASN A 49 4.87 -6.59 13.20
CA ASN A 49 4.43 -7.85 13.80
C ASN A 49 3.60 -7.58 15.06
N GLY A 50 2.28 -7.42 14.89
CA GLY A 50 1.38 -7.02 15.97
C GLY A 50 1.43 -7.94 17.19
N GLY A 51 1.52 -9.25 16.97
CA GLY A 51 1.58 -10.24 18.04
C GLY A 51 2.93 -10.39 18.75
N SER A 52 4.01 -9.82 18.20
CA SER A 52 5.36 -9.88 18.77
C SER A 52 5.82 -8.56 19.37
N GLY A 53 5.20 -7.42 19.00
CA GLY A 53 5.71 -6.09 19.37
C GLY A 53 7.03 -5.75 18.66
N THR A 54 7.22 -6.23 17.45
CA THR A 54 8.46 -6.09 16.68
C THR A 54 8.21 -5.63 15.27
N VAL A 55 9.28 -5.25 14.57
CA VAL A 55 9.34 -5.01 13.12
C VAL A 55 10.37 -5.94 12.52
N SER A 56 9.98 -6.77 11.56
CA SER A 56 10.90 -7.53 10.73
C SER A 56 11.45 -6.64 9.62
N VAL A 57 12.77 -6.59 9.48
CA VAL A 57 13.48 -5.81 8.46
C VAL A 57 14.08 -6.77 7.43
N TYR A 58 13.82 -6.51 6.16
CA TYR A 58 14.32 -7.31 5.05
C TYR A 58 15.22 -6.45 4.15
N ASP A 59 16.40 -6.97 3.83
CA ASP A 59 17.29 -6.44 2.79
C ASP A 59 16.69 -6.81 1.43
N VAL A 60 16.11 -5.82 0.75
CA VAL A 60 15.42 -6.00 -0.54
C VAL A 60 16.39 -6.31 -1.66
N VAL A 61 17.61 -5.73 -1.62
CA VAL A 61 18.63 -5.94 -2.64
C VAL A 61 19.10 -7.40 -2.67
N ASN A 62 19.27 -8.02 -1.49
CA ASN A 62 19.74 -9.39 -1.35
C ASN A 62 18.63 -10.40 -1.07
N VAL A 63 17.37 -9.94 -0.95
CA VAL A 63 16.17 -10.73 -0.69
C VAL A 63 16.35 -11.67 0.52
N ARG A 64 16.63 -11.10 1.68
CA ARG A 64 16.88 -11.84 2.92
C ARG A 64 16.41 -11.08 4.15
N VAL A 65 16.20 -11.79 5.24
CA VAL A 65 16.00 -11.16 6.55
C VAL A 65 17.28 -10.43 6.95
N ASP A 66 17.18 -9.15 7.32
CA ASP A 66 18.26 -8.38 7.91
C ASP A 66 18.24 -8.55 9.44
N ARG A 67 17.15 -8.19 10.08
CA ARG A 67 16.97 -8.29 11.54
C ARG A 67 15.51 -8.16 11.97
N GLU A 68 15.29 -8.35 13.26
CA GLU A 68 14.04 -8.03 13.93
C GLU A 68 14.30 -6.93 14.98
N LEU A 69 13.45 -5.89 14.99
CA LEU A 69 13.58 -4.73 15.87
C LEU A 69 12.44 -4.74 16.90
N PRO A 70 12.72 -4.72 18.21
CA PRO A 70 11.70 -4.47 19.20
C PRO A 70 11.19 -3.02 19.08
N VAL A 71 9.86 -2.86 19.05
CA VAL A 71 9.16 -1.58 19.03
C VAL A 71 8.14 -1.53 20.17
N GLY A 72 7.10 -0.73 20.09
CA GLY A 72 6.03 -0.74 21.10
C GLY A 72 5.08 -1.93 20.96
N GLN A 73 4.10 -2.01 21.85
CA GLN A 73 3.10 -3.07 21.86
C GLN A 73 2.12 -2.93 20.68
N ASN A 74 1.79 -4.06 20.06
CA ASN A 74 0.80 -4.16 18.97
C ASN A 74 1.05 -3.14 17.85
N PRO A 75 2.20 -3.21 17.13
CA PRO A 75 2.44 -2.37 15.98
C PRO A 75 1.44 -2.70 14.86
N THR A 76 0.78 -1.67 14.30
CA THR A 76 -0.36 -1.81 13.37
C THR A 76 -0.20 -1.07 12.06
N ALA A 77 0.68 -0.06 12.02
CA ALA A 77 0.94 0.68 10.79
C ALA A 77 2.42 1.07 10.72
N VAL A 78 2.90 1.22 9.49
CA VAL A 78 4.28 1.64 9.22
C VAL A 78 4.29 2.53 7.98
N THR A 79 5.08 3.59 8.02
CA THR A 79 5.32 4.47 6.88
C THR A 79 6.79 4.87 6.79
N ALA A 80 7.30 5.03 5.58
CA ALA A 80 8.67 5.44 5.32
C ALA A 80 8.71 6.89 4.84
N SER A 81 9.59 7.71 5.41
CA SER A 81 9.74 9.09 4.96
C SER A 81 10.38 9.16 3.57
N ALA A 82 9.81 10.00 2.70
CA ALA A 82 10.40 10.28 1.40
C ALA A 82 11.66 11.17 1.51
N THR A 83 11.70 12.05 2.53
CA THR A 83 12.73 13.10 2.68
C THR A 83 13.81 12.78 3.72
N ARG A 84 13.54 11.81 4.61
CA ARG A 84 14.44 11.38 5.70
C ARG A 84 14.77 9.91 5.56
N ASN A 85 15.93 9.47 6.07
CA ASN A 85 16.24 8.04 6.20
C ASN A 85 15.62 7.46 7.49
N GLU A 86 14.32 7.71 7.66
CA GLU A 86 13.54 7.30 8.84
C GLU A 86 12.27 6.54 8.42
N VAL A 87 11.87 5.59 9.27
CA VAL A 87 10.63 4.83 9.17
C VAL A 87 9.88 4.98 10.49
N TYR A 88 8.57 5.19 10.42
CA TYR A 88 7.70 5.44 11.56
C TYR A 88 6.72 4.30 11.74
N VAL A 89 6.67 3.75 12.94
CA VAL A 89 5.85 2.58 13.30
C VAL A 89 4.83 2.98 14.36
N VAL A 90 3.56 2.81 14.04
CA VAL A 90 2.47 3.05 15.00
C VAL A 90 2.29 1.83 15.88
N ASN A 91 2.42 2.02 17.18
CA ASN A 91 2.19 1.00 18.19
C ASN A 91 0.87 1.31 18.89
N SER A 92 -0.16 0.51 18.62
CA SER A 92 -1.51 0.74 19.17
C SER A 92 -1.58 0.54 20.70
N GLY A 93 -0.61 -0.15 21.27
CA GLY A 93 -0.61 -0.44 22.71
C GLY A 93 -1.74 -1.38 23.11
N THR A 94 -2.24 -1.19 24.33
CA THR A 94 -3.46 -1.84 24.83
C THR A 94 -4.67 -0.94 24.63
N ARG A 95 -5.88 -1.51 24.61
CA ARG A 95 -7.12 -0.76 24.39
C ARG A 95 -7.37 0.39 25.40
N SER A 96 -6.83 0.30 26.60
CA SER A 96 -6.95 1.31 27.67
C SER A 96 -5.68 2.16 27.85
N GLY A 97 -4.55 1.75 27.25
CA GLY A 97 -3.26 2.41 27.37
C GLY A 97 -3.02 3.45 26.30
N GLN A 98 -2.02 4.30 26.53
CA GLN A 98 -1.47 5.17 25.49
C GLN A 98 -0.71 4.35 24.47
N GLY A 99 -0.82 4.73 23.19
CA GLY A 99 0.01 4.23 22.13
C GLY A 99 1.26 5.09 21.92
N SER A 100 2.04 4.73 20.91
CA SER A 100 3.24 5.48 20.56
C SER A 100 3.60 5.33 19.08
N VAL A 101 4.53 6.17 18.62
CA VAL A 101 5.18 6.03 17.33
C VAL A 101 6.66 5.76 17.55
N SER A 102 7.15 4.58 17.17
CA SER A 102 8.58 4.28 17.15
C SER A 102 9.22 4.86 15.90
N VAL A 103 10.39 5.46 16.05
CA VAL A 103 11.21 6.01 14.95
C VAL A 103 12.38 5.10 14.71
N ILE A 104 12.49 4.57 13.49
CA ILE A 104 13.60 3.71 13.05
C ILE A 104 14.50 4.52 12.12
N ASN A 105 15.80 4.57 12.41
CA ASN A 105 16.81 5.04 11.46
C ASN A 105 17.10 3.93 10.45
N ALA A 106 16.82 4.18 9.17
CA ALA A 106 16.97 3.20 8.10
C ALA A 106 18.44 2.95 7.69
N GLU A 107 19.38 3.85 8.03
CA GLU A 107 20.79 3.67 7.65
C GLU A 107 21.45 2.53 8.43
N ASN A 108 21.05 2.34 9.67
CA ASN A 108 21.61 1.30 10.55
C ASN A 108 20.56 0.32 11.09
N ASN A 109 19.29 0.50 10.70
CA ASN A 109 18.16 -0.31 11.14
C ASN A 109 18.11 -0.40 12.67
N SER A 110 17.98 0.74 13.35
CA SER A 110 17.85 0.83 14.81
C SER A 110 16.70 1.75 15.22
N VAL A 111 16.05 1.44 16.32
CA VAL A 111 15.03 2.31 16.93
C VAL A 111 15.75 3.47 17.62
N VAL A 112 15.47 4.70 17.19
CA VAL A 112 16.14 5.92 17.67
C VAL A 112 15.21 6.86 18.43
N GLY A 113 13.95 6.53 18.55
CA GLY A 113 12.97 7.33 19.31
C GLY A 113 11.65 6.58 19.51
N ASN A 114 10.91 7.02 20.51
CA ASN A 114 9.54 6.61 20.77
C ASN A 114 8.75 7.85 21.18
N ILE A 115 7.69 8.15 20.43
CA ILE A 115 6.87 9.35 20.60
C ILE A 115 5.54 8.91 21.16
N PRO A 116 5.18 9.25 22.41
CA PRO A 116 3.88 8.92 22.95
C PRO A 116 2.79 9.68 22.20
N VAL A 117 1.67 9.00 21.96
CA VAL A 117 0.44 9.53 21.36
C VAL A 117 -0.76 9.06 22.18
N HIS A 118 -1.98 9.24 21.70
CA HIS A 118 -3.18 8.92 22.45
C HIS A 118 -3.58 7.44 22.34
N LYS A 119 -4.84 7.12 22.69
CA LYS A 119 -5.31 5.73 22.80
C LYS A 119 -5.59 5.12 21.43
N LEU A 120 -5.10 3.90 21.27
CA LEU A 120 -5.30 3.05 20.10
C LEU A 120 -4.98 3.78 18.78
N PRO A 121 -3.74 4.26 18.58
CA PRO A 121 -3.33 4.79 17.30
C PRO A 121 -3.30 3.65 16.26
N VAL A 122 -3.81 3.90 15.05
CA VAL A 122 -4.01 2.85 14.03
C VAL A 122 -3.52 3.23 12.64
N ALA A 123 -3.33 4.50 12.36
CA ALA A 123 -2.86 4.98 11.07
C ALA A 123 -1.92 6.17 11.23
N ILE A 124 -1.01 6.32 10.28
CA ILE A 124 -0.06 7.43 10.20
C ILE A 124 0.15 7.83 8.75
N ASP A 125 0.23 9.12 8.50
CA ASP A 125 0.71 9.65 7.23
C ASP A 125 1.59 10.87 7.46
N LEU A 126 2.48 11.17 6.49
CA LEU A 126 3.49 12.21 6.60
C LEU A 126 3.13 13.41 5.73
N ALA A 127 3.41 14.62 6.23
CA ALA A 127 3.35 15.81 5.40
C ALA A 127 4.37 15.72 4.25
N PRO A 128 4.03 16.18 3.03
CA PRO A 128 4.94 16.13 1.87
C PRO A 128 6.29 16.82 2.12
N ALA A 129 6.32 17.86 2.96
CA ALA A 129 7.55 18.53 3.36
C ALA A 129 8.46 17.67 4.26
N GLY A 130 7.92 16.59 4.85
CA GLY A 130 8.66 15.68 5.72
C GLY A 130 9.00 16.26 7.09
N ASP A 131 8.26 17.26 7.54
CA ASP A 131 8.41 17.94 8.82
C ASP A 131 7.40 17.46 9.87
N LEU A 132 6.19 17.10 9.43
CA LEU A 132 5.09 16.68 10.29
C LEU A 132 4.61 15.26 9.96
N ALA A 133 4.09 14.56 10.97
CA ALA A 133 3.29 13.35 10.84
C ALA A 133 1.94 13.54 11.51
N TYR A 134 0.92 12.88 10.97
CA TYR A 134 -0.44 12.84 11.50
C TYR A 134 -0.79 11.40 11.87
N VAL A 135 -1.27 11.19 13.11
CA VAL A 135 -1.58 9.86 13.65
C VAL A 135 -3.03 9.80 14.09
N ALA A 136 -3.78 8.84 13.57
CA ALA A 136 -5.18 8.62 13.97
C ALA A 136 -5.24 7.79 15.24
N ASN A 137 -5.78 8.39 16.32
CA ASN A 137 -5.98 7.76 17.63
C ASN A 137 -7.44 7.32 17.75
N SER A 138 -7.75 6.08 17.36
CA SER A 138 -9.14 5.66 17.13
C SER A 138 -9.98 5.63 18.41
N ALA A 139 -9.41 5.28 19.55
CA ALA A 139 -10.12 5.28 20.82
C ALA A 139 -10.12 6.65 21.55
N SER A 140 -9.47 7.67 20.99
CA SER A 140 -9.48 9.03 21.52
C SER A 140 -10.25 10.02 20.65
N ASN A 141 -10.66 9.60 19.44
CA ASN A 141 -11.35 10.45 18.46
C ASN A 141 -10.52 11.69 18.07
N THR A 142 -9.20 11.50 17.94
CA THR A 142 -8.27 12.60 17.69
C THR A 142 -7.21 12.22 16.66
N ILE A 143 -6.61 13.26 16.07
CA ILE A 143 -5.39 13.15 15.28
C ILE A 143 -4.25 13.83 16.04
N SER A 144 -3.18 13.11 16.35
CA SER A 144 -1.92 13.69 16.86
C SER A 144 -1.16 14.33 15.71
N VAL A 145 -0.64 15.54 15.93
CA VAL A 145 0.29 16.22 15.03
C VAL A 145 1.69 16.16 15.64
N ILE A 146 2.59 15.45 14.96
CA ILE A 146 3.95 15.20 15.44
C ILE A 146 4.94 16.03 14.63
N ASP A 147 5.80 16.79 15.29
CA ASP A 147 6.99 17.39 14.68
C ASP A 147 8.10 16.35 14.62
N LEU A 148 8.51 15.98 13.41
CA LEU A 148 9.46 14.92 13.15
C LEU A 148 10.91 15.30 13.47
N LYS A 149 11.22 16.59 13.52
CA LYS A 149 12.56 17.08 13.89
C LYS A 149 12.78 17.00 15.39
N SER A 150 11.84 17.48 16.18
CA SER A 150 11.90 17.42 17.65
C SER A 150 11.45 16.06 18.20
N ARG A 151 10.79 15.22 17.38
CA ARG A 151 10.18 13.94 17.76
C ARG A 151 9.21 14.09 18.93
N ARG A 152 8.29 15.04 18.82
CA ARG A 152 7.28 15.34 19.83
C ARG A 152 5.93 15.60 19.20
N GLU A 153 4.88 15.21 19.88
CA GLU A 153 3.54 15.72 19.60
C GLU A 153 3.51 17.22 19.88
N VAL A 154 3.06 18.00 18.90
CA VAL A 154 2.98 19.47 18.99
C VAL A 154 1.55 19.98 18.99
N ASP A 155 0.58 19.11 18.64
CA ASP A 155 -0.83 19.43 18.68
C ASP A 155 -1.69 18.16 18.63
N GLN A 156 -2.97 18.32 18.98
CA GLN A 156 -4.00 17.30 18.94
C GLN A 156 -5.30 17.89 18.36
N VAL A 157 -5.79 17.30 17.28
CA VAL A 157 -7.01 17.76 16.61
C VAL A 157 -8.15 16.77 16.87
N GLY A 158 -9.27 17.24 17.47
CA GLY A 158 -10.48 16.45 17.61
C GLY A 158 -11.15 16.22 16.24
N VAL A 159 -11.61 14.99 15.97
CA VAL A 159 -12.30 14.59 14.74
C VAL A 159 -13.56 13.77 15.07
N GLY A 160 -14.20 13.14 14.09
CA GLY A 160 -15.31 12.24 14.33
C GLY A 160 -14.93 10.97 15.10
N GLU A 161 -15.90 10.14 15.45
CA GLU A 161 -15.70 8.93 16.26
C GLU A 161 -14.97 7.85 15.49
N GLU A 162 -14.00 7.21 16.18
CA GLU A 162 -13.17 6.10 15.67
C GLU A 162 -12.44 6.44 14.34
N PRO A 163 -11.52 7.42 14.31
CA PRO A 163 -10.69 7.66 13.14
C PRO A 163 -9.77 6.45 12.89
N ILE A 164 -9.84 5.86 11.67
CA ILE A 164 -9.11 4.62 11.35
C ILE A 164 -8.17 4.74 10.16
N ALA A 165 -8.39 5.71 9.30
CA ALA A 165 -7.53 6.01 8.17
C ALA A 165 -7.39 7.52 8.01
N LEU A 166 -6.26 7.93 7.50
CA LEU A 166 -6.01 9.33 7.14
C LEU A 166 -5.04 9.42 5.96
N ARG A 167 -5.16 10.51 5.20
CA ARG A 167 -4.19 10.88 4.16
C ARG A 167 -3.93 12.37 4.18
N VAL A 168 -2.67 12.73 4.00
CA VAL A 168 -2.26 14.11 3.77
C VAL A 168 -2.29 14.39 2.27
N ALA A 169 -2.92 15.48 1.88
CA ALA A 169 -2.96 15.87 0.46
C ALA A 169 -1.55 16.14 -0.08
N PRO A 170 -1.22 15.75 -1.33
CA PRO A 170 0.09 15.97 -1.93
C PRO A 170 0.57 17.43 -1.90
N ASN A 171 -0.35 18.40 -1.93
CA ASN A 171 -0.02 19.83 -1.78
C ASN A 171 0.18 20.29 -0.32
N GLY A 172 -0.02 19.40 0.67
CA GLY A 172 0.10 19.71 2.10
C GLY A 172 -1.00 20.59 2.69
N LYS A 173 -2.12 20.85 1.96
CA LYS A 173 -3.17 21.79 2.38
C LYS A 173 -4.41 21.14 3.01
N ALA A 174 -4.44 19.81 3.09
CA ALA A 174 -5.53 19.05 3.73
C ALA A 174 -5.00 17.77 4.38
N VAL A 175 -5.61 17.38 5.49
CA VAL A 175 -5.56 16.02 6.01
C VAL A 175 -6.99 15.50 6.04
N VAL A 176 -7.24 14.42 5.28
CA VAL A 176 -8.57 13.81 5.18
C VAL A 176 -8.59 12.57 6.06
N VAL A 177 -9.62 12.45 6.91
CA VAL A 177 -9.72 11.43 7.97
C VAL A 177 -11.04 10.66 7.84
N ALA A 178 -10.98 9.34 7.80
CA ALA A 178 -12.14 8.44 7.84
C ALA A 178 -12.50 8.12 9.29
N ASN A 179 -13.70 8.50 9.72
CA ASN A 179 -14.23 8.25 11.04
C ASN A 179 -15.25 7.11 10.97
N ARG A 180 -14.82 5.89 11.37
CA ARG A 180 -15.63 4.67 11.15
C ARG A 180 -16.95 4.71 11.85
N THR A 181 -16.96 4.82 13.18
CA THR A 181 -18.19 4.84 13.98
C THR A 181 -18.94 6.17 13.86
N GLY A 182 -18.18 7.25 13.58
CA GLY A 182 -18.76 8.56 13.28
C GLY A 182 -19.46 8.65 11.91
N ASN A 183 -19.35 7.62 11.06
CA ASN A 183 -19.97 7.57 9.72
C ASN A 183 -19.69 8.83 8.88
N SER A 184 -18.51 9.38 9.01
CA SER A 184 -18.14 10.68 8.45
C SER A 184 -16.70 10.75 7.98
N VAL A 185 -16.42 11.76 7.18
CA VAL A 185 -15.06 12.14 6.78
C VAL A 185 -14.79 13.55 7.31
N SER A 186 -13.70 13.72 8.08
CA SER A 186 -13.23 15.03 8.52
C SER A 186 -12.10 15.52 7.62
N VAL A 187 -12.10 16.82 7.26
CA VAL A 187 -11.02 17.49 6.58
C VAL A 187 -10.37 18.51 7.54
N ILE A 188 -9.10 18.30 7.84
CA ILE A 188 -8.31 19.17 8.70
C ILE A 188 -7.50 20.13 7.83
N ASP A 189 -7.43 21.39 8.23
CA ASP A 189 -6.50 22.38 7.72
C ASP A 189 -5.16 22.27 8.49
N PRO A 190 -4.06 21.85 7.84
CA PRO A 190 -2.76 21.70 8.48
C PRO A 190 -2.18 23.00 9.04
N ALA A 191 -2.49 24.15 8.43
CA ALA A 191 -1.95 25.45 8.86
C ALA A 191 -2.57 25.91 10.17
N THR A 192 -3.88 25.76 10.33
CA THR A 192 -4.61 26.13 11.56
C THR A 192 -4.74 24.99 12.56
N ARG A 193 -4.46 23.76 12.13
CA ARG A 193 -4.64 22.52 12.92
C ARG A 193 -6.05 22.37 13.46
N LYS A 194 -7.04 22.69 12.63
CA LYS A 194 -8.46 22.57 12.95
C LYS A 194 -9.21 21.82 11.87
N VAL A 195 -10.28 21.14 12.28
CA VAL A 195 -11.24 20.60 11.31
C VAL A 195 -11.93 21.80 10.65
N ARG A 196 -11.85 21.84 9.32
CA ARG A 196 -12.51 22.87 8.51
C ARG A 196 -13.82 22.39 7.88
N THR A 197 -13.96 21.08 7.69
CA THR A 197 -15.18 20.46 7.11
C THR A 197 -15.38 19.07 7.71
N VAL A 198 -16.65 18.72 7.99
CA VAL A 198 -17.09 17.34 8.27
C VAL A 198 -18.15 16.99 7.23
N ILE A 199 -17.95 15.86 6.56
CA ILE A 199 -18.91 15.34 5.58
C ILE A 199 -19.51 14.05 6.16
N GLU A 200 -20.76 14.13 6.54
CA GLU A 200 -21.57 13.00 6.99
C GLU A 200 -22.17 12.31 5.76
N ALA A 201 -22.37 11.01 5.77
CA ALA A 201 -22.89 10.14 4.69
C ALA A 201 -21.91 9.07 4.20
N CYS A 202 -20.91 8.70 5.04
CA CYS A 202 -20.01 7.60 4.74
C CYS A 202 -20.11 6.51 5.84
N PRO A 203 -21.14 5.66 5.82
CA PRO A 203 -21.33 4.63 6.84
C PRO A 203 -20.10 3.72 6.94
N ALA A 204 -19.56 3.60 8.15
CA ALA A 204 -18.33 2.85 8.44
C ALA A 204 -17.16 3.22 7.52
N ALA A 205 -16.84 4.51 7.43
CA ALA A 205 -15.69 5.00 6.66
C ALA A 205 -14.41 4.19 6.96
N SER A 206 -13.74 3.65 5.96
CA SER A 206 -12.70 2.63 6.14
C SER A 206 -11.34 2.96 5.54
N ASP A 207 -11.27 3.64 4.42
CA ASP A 207 -10.02 4.04 3.76
C ASP A 207 -10.18 5.34 2.99
N ILE A 208 -9.07 5.99 2.67
CA ILE A 208 -9.00 7.27 1.95
C ILE A 208 -7.88 7.23 0.92
N VAL A 209 -8.15 7.77 -0.27
CA VAL A 209 -7.11 8.18 -1.23
C VAL A 209 -7.35 9.61 -1.67
N ILE A 210 -6.29 10.31 -2.04
CA ILE A 210 -6.34 11.70 -2.55
C ILE A 210 -5.62 11.75 -3.88
N LEU A 211 -6.21 12.42 -4.87
CA LEU A 211 -5.61 12.56 -6.19
C LEU A 211 -4.26 13.28 -6.13
N PRO A 212 -3.33 12.98 -7.07
CA PRO A 212 -2.00 13.59 -7.09
C PRO A 212 -2.02 15.13 -7.19
N ASP A 213 -3.05 15.69 -7.83
CA ASP A 213 -3.26 17.14 -7.95
C ASP A 213 -3.94 17.77 -6.72
N SER A 214 -4.31 16.95 -5.73
CA SER A 214 -5.00 17.34 -4.52
C SER A 214 -6.39 17.97 -4.72
N SER A 215 -6.99 17.79 -5.87
CA SER A 215 -8.31 18.36 -6.17
C SER A 215 -9.46 17.58 -5.54
N LYS A 216 -9.26 16.28 -5.34
CA LYS A 216 -10.33 15.36 -4.94
C LYS A 216 -9.81 14.28 -4.01
N ALA A 217 -10.63 13.85 -3.05
CA ALA A 217 -10.42 12.66 -2.22
C ALA A 217 -11.55 11.66 -2.44
N PHE A 218 -11.24 10.38 -2.27
CA PHE A 218 -12.22 9.31 -2.25
C PHE A 218 -12.15 8.59 -0.91
N ALA A 219 -13.32 8.28 -0.34
CA ALA A 219 -13.44 7.53 0.90
C ALA A 219 -14.29 6.27 0.69
N ALA A 220 -13.82 5.13 1.18
CA ALA A 220 -14.59 3.89 1.17
C ALA A 220 -15.59 3.89 2.33
N CYS A 221 -16.88 3.69 2.02
CA CYS A 221 -18.00 3.67 2.99
C CYS A 221 -18.49 2.22 3.13
N SER A 222 -17.80 1.42 3.92
CA SER A 222 -17.98 -0.03 3.94
C SER A 222 -19.35 -0.49 4.41
N GLY A 223 -20.02 0.29 5.26
CA GLY A 223 -21.39 0.04 5.70
C GLY A 223 -22.47 0.41 4.69
N GLY A 224 -22.16 1.27 3.70
CA GLY A 224 -23.11 1.78 2.71
C GLY A 224 -22.93 1.18 1.30
N HIS A 225 -21.93 0.33 1.09
CA HIS A 225 -21.57 -0.20 -0.24
C HIS A 225 -21.23 0.87 -1.26
N GLN A 226 -20.65 1.97 -0.80
CA GLN A 226 -20.40 3.16 -1.61
C GLN A 226 -18.96 3.65 -1.46
N VAL A 227 -18.53 4.41 -2.45
CA VAL A 227 -17.36 5.29 -2.38
C VAL A 227 -17.85 6.72 -2.41
N MET A 228 -17.42 7.51 -1.44
CA MET A 228 -17.69 8.94 -1.39
C MET A 228 -16.61 9.70 -2.18
N SER A 229 -16.99 10.51 -3.14
CA SER A 229 -16.13 11.48 -3.83
C SER A 229 -16.26 12.84 -3.17
N ILE A 230 -15.13 13.46 -2.83
CA ILE A 230 -15.02 14.72 -2.09
C ILE A 230 -14.17 15.69 -2.89
N LEU A 231 -14.73 16.82 -3.30
CA LEU A 231 -13.94 17.96 -3.79
C LEU A 231 -13.22 18.62 -2.62
N LEU A 232 -11.91 18.80 -2.76
CA LEU A 232 -11.08 19.51 -1.78
C LEU A 232 -10.91 20.98 -2.18
N ALA A 233 -11.01 21.87 -1.20
CA ALA A 233 -10.74 23.29 -1.39
C ALA A 233 -9.27 23.50 -1.82
N ARG A 234 -9.06 24.29 -2.87
CA ARG A 234 -7.71 24.58 -3.39
C ARG A 234 -6.88 25.40 -2.40
N ASP A 235 -7.54 26.26 -1.62
CA ASP A 235 -6.91 27.13 -0.62
C ASP A 235 -7.41 26.79 0.78
N ALA A 236 -6.47 26.78 1.73
CA ALA A 236 -6.77 26.47 3.13
C ALA A 236 -7.66 27.54 3.80
N HIS A 237 -7.57 28.78 3.33
CA HIS A 237 -8.35 29.93 3.82
C HIS A 237 -9.03 30.62 2.64
N PRO A 238 -10.19 30.09 2.18
CA PRO A 238 -10.94 30.74 1.11
C PRO A 238 -11.45 32.10 1.59
N GLU A 239 -11.07 33.17 0.86
CA GLU A 239 -11.82 34.42 0.96
C GLU A 239 -13.28 34.09 0.60
N PRO A 240 -14.28 34.61 1.34
CA PRO A 240 -15.67 34.17 1.24
C PRO A 240 -16.30 34.29 -0.15
N SER A 241 -15.63 34.91 -1.09
CA SER A 241 -16.19 35.20 -2.44
C SER A 241 -15.55 34.43 -3.60
N THR A 242 -14.45 33.66 -3.42
CA THR A 242 -13.68 33.16 -4.55
C THR A 242 -13.33 31.67 -4.56
N THR A 243 -13.60 30.92 -3.48
CA THR A 243 -13.21 29.51 -3.39
C THR A 243 -14.34 28.56 -3.03
N THR A 244 -14.40 27.44 -3.71
CA THR A 244 -15.31 26.33 -3.39
C THR A 244 -14.82 25.63 -2.12
N PRO A 245 -15.67 25.51 -1.05
CA PRO A 245 -15.32 24.75 0.14
C PRO A 245 -15.19 23.27 -0.18
N ASP A 246 -14.54 22.50 0.73
CA ASP A 246 -14.62 21.04 0.66
C ASP A 246 -16.10 20.60 0.70
N ARG A 247 -16.47 19.69 -0.18
CA ARG A 247 -17.85 19.20 -0.24
C ARG A 247 -17.95 17.82 -0.82
N LEU A 248 -19.01 17.12 -0.44
CA LEU A 248 -19.46 15.93 -1.15
C LEU A 248 -19.72 16.27 -2.61
N GLU A 249 -19.13 15.50 -3.52
CA GLU A 249 -19.41 15.59 -4.96
C GLU A 249 -20.39 14.50 -5.37
N SER A 250 -20.09 13.25 -5.03
CA SER A 250 -20.96 12.11 -5.35
C SER A 250 -20.80 10.96 -4.36
N LEU A 251 -21.83 10.11 -4.32
CA LEU A 251 -21.79 8.78 -3.69
C LEU A 251 -21.92 7.74 -4.80
N LEU A 252 -20.92 6.90 -4.96
CA LEU A 252 -20.80 5.94 -6.05
C LEU A 252 -21.09 4.55 -5.51
N ASP A 253 -22.12 3.90 -6.06
CA ASP A 253 -22.46 2.53 -5.70
C ASP A 253 -21.41 1.55 -6.24
N VAL A 254 -20.80 0.78 -5.35
CA VAL A 254 -19.76 -0.21 -5.64
C VAL A 254 -20.17 -1.59 -5.10
N GLY A 255 -19.26 -2.54 -5.07
CA GLY A 255 -19.52 -3.84 -4.46
C GLY A 255 -19.72 -3.76 -2.94
N ARG A 256 -20.15 -4.86 -2.33
CA ARG A 256 -20.42 -4.92 -0.88
C ARG A 256 -19.14 -4.93 -0.06
N GLY A 257 -19.13 -4.12 1.00
CA GLY A 257 -18.02 -4.01 1.94
C GLY A 257 -16.75 -3.45 1.31
N PRO A 258 -16.76 -2.22 0.74
CA PRO A 258 -15.55 -1.57 0.27
C PRO A 258 -14.64 -1.28 1.47
N VAL A 259 -13.44 -1.86 1.49
CA VAL A 259 -12.51 -1.78 2.63
C VAL A 259 -11.18 -1.10 2.29
N HIS A 260 -10.82 -1.04 1.01
CA HIS A 260 -9.57 -0.46 0.56
C HIS A 260 -9.70 0.19 -0.81
N LEU A 261 -8.97 1.27 -0.99
CA LEU A 261 -8.87 2.05 -2.22
C LEU A 261 -7.42 2.02 -2.74
N ALA A 262 -7.22 1.59 -3.99
CA ALA A 262 -5.94 1.72 -4.68
C ALA A 262 -6.07 2.77 -5.77
N LEU A 263 -5.33 3.86 -5.61
CA LEU A 263 -5.27 4.91 -6.62
C LEU A 263 -4.23 4.53 -7.68
N LYS A 264 -4.61 4.65 -8.94
CA LYS A 264 -3.69 4.57 -10.06
C LYS A 264 -2.66 5.70 -9.97
N PRO A 265 -1.36 5.46 -10.18
CA PRO A 265 -0.31 6.49 -10.04
C PRO A 265 -0.54 7.79 -10.82
N ASP A 266 -1.18 7.71 -12.00
CA ASP A 266 -1.53 8.89 -12.80
C ASP A 266 -2.78 9.64 -12.30
N GLY A 267 -3.50 9.08 -11.32
CA GLY A 267 -4.71 9.65 -10.74
C GLY A 267 -5.99 9.44 -11.55
N GLY A 268 -5.94 8.69 -12.65
CA GLY A 268 -7.10 8.50 -13.55
C GLY A 268 -8.20 7.63 -12.97
N GLU A 269 -7.82 6.61 -12.19
CA GLU A 269 -8.76 5.59 -11.70
C GLU A 269 -8.48 5.23 -10.22
N VAL A 270 -9.55 4.85 -9.53
CA VAL A 270 -9.54 4.29 -8.17
C VAL A 270 -10.11 2.88 -8.21
N PHE A 271 -9.34 1.90 -7.76
CA PHE A 271 -9.78 0.51 -7.62
C PHE A 271 -10.21 0.25 -6.19
N VAL A 272 -11.45 -0.23 -6.04
CA VAL A 272 -12.12 -0.42 -4.75
C VAL A 272 -12.17 -1.89 -4.41
N SER A 273 -11.51 -2.32 -3.34
CA SER A 273 -11.58 -3.70 -2.84
C SER A 273 -12.87 -3.91 -2.06
N ASN A 274 -13.78 -4.71 -2.61
CA ASN A 274 -15.09 -5.02 -2.04
C ASN A 274 -15.05 -6.41 -1.38
N SER A 275 -14.72 -6.46 -0.09
CA SER A 275 -14.40 -7.69 0.62
C SER A 275 -15.58 -8.67 0.69
N LEU A 276 -16.80 -8.16 0.90
CA LEU A 276 -18.00 -8.98 1.05
C LEU A 276 -18.63 -9.44 -0.27
N SER A 277 -18.22 -8.87 -1.41
CA SER A 277 -18.65 -9.32 -2.75
C SER A 277 -17.55 -9.98 -3.56
N ASN A 278 -16.35 -10.16 -2.98
CA ASN A 278 -15.22 -10.80 -3.65
C ASN A 278 -14.87 -10.13 -5.00
N SER A 279 -14.94 -8.80 -5.06
CA SER A 279 -14.78 -8.05 -6.31
C SER A 279 -13.92 -6.81 -6.13
N ILE A 280 -13.42 -6.30 -7.24
CA ILE A 280 -12.88 -4.94 -7.37
C ILE A 280 -13.87 -4.14 -8.19
N SER A 281 -14.22 -2.92 -7.74
CA SER A 281 -14.87 -1.93 -8.58
C SER A 281 -13.85 -0.93 -9.08
N GLU A 282 -13.98 -0.52 -10.33
CA GLU A 282 -13.17 0.51 -10.98
C GLU A 282 -13.96 1.80 -11.08
N VAL A 283 -13.38 2.89 -10.62
CA VAL A 283 -13.99 4.22 -10.57
C VAL A 283 -13.12 5.20 -11.36
N TYR A 284 -13.68 5.86 -12.37
CA TYR A 284 -13.03 6.95 -13.06
C TYR A 284 -13.04 8.21 -12.20
N ALA A 285 -11.84 8.68 -11.80
CA ALA A 285 -11.69 9.79 -10.88
C ALA A 285 -12.16 11.15 -11.43
N SER A 286 -12.13 11.33 -12.76
CA SER A 286 -12.51 12.58 -13.41
C SER A 286 -14.02 12.76 -13.55
N THR A 287 -14.77 11.67 -13.78
CA THR A 287 -16.22 11.69 -14.05
C THR A 287 -17.08 11.22 -12.89
N ASP A 288 -16.44 10.61 -11.86
CA ASP A 288 -17.15 9.94 -10.77
C ASP A 288 -18.10 8.84 -11.27
N GLU A 289 -17.66 8.06 -12.24
CA GLU A 289 -18.40 6.93 -12.80
C GLU A 289 -17.77 5.61 -12.39
N VAL A 290 -18.60 4.62 -12.07
CA VAL A 290 -18.17 3.24 -11.86
C VAL A 290 -18.11 2.54 -13.20
N ALA A 291 -16.90 2.27 -13.69
CA ALA A 291 -16.67 1.65 -14.99
C ALA A 291 -17.06 0.18 -15.02
N GLY A 292 -16.84 -0.54 -13.92
CA GLY A 292 -17.11 -1.97 -13.84
C GLY A 292 -16.86 -2.56 -12.47
N ALA A 293 -17.24 -3.85 -12.34
CA ALA A 293 -16.91 -4.67 -11.18
C ALA A 293 -16.38 -6.03 -11.64
N TYR A 294 -15.24 -6.45 -11.10
CA TYR A 294 -14.52 -7.63 -11.53
C TYR A 294 -14.35 -8.60 -10.35
N ILE A 295 -14.64 -9.87 -10.59
CA ILE A 295 -14.53 -10.92 -9.56
C ILE A 295 -13.04 -11.25 -9.32
N MET A 296 -12.65 -11.26 -8.07
CA MET A 296 -11.31 -11.62 -7.58
C MET A 296 -11.34 -12.93 -6.78
N GLY A 297 -10.31 -13.17 -5.97
CA GLY A 297 -10.33 -14.22 -4.96
C GLY A 297 -11.24 -13.89 -3.77
N ALA A 298 -11.25 -14.74 -2.75
CA ALA A 298 -12.11 -14.56 -1.59
C ALA A 298 -11.57 -13.47 -0.65
N ASP A 299 -12.43 -12.51 -0.33
CA ASP A 299 -12.16 -11.40 0.60
C ASP A 299 -10.96 -10.53 0.15
N PRO A 300 -11.07 -9.77 -0.96
CA PRO A 300 -10.05 -8.81 -1.36
C PRO A 300 -9.96 -7.68 -0.33
N VAL A 301 -8.81 -7.56 0.34
CA VAL A 301 -8.63 -6.60 1.46
C VAL A 301 -7.60 -5.51 1.16
N ARG A 302 -6.72 -5.73 0.19
CA ARG A 302 -5.69 -4.78 -0.19
C ARG A 302 -5.39 -4.91 -1.67
N SER A 303 -5.22 -3.78 -2.33
CA SER A 303 -4.81 -3.74 -3.73
C SER A 303 -3.74 -2.67 -3.96
N LEU A 304 -2.93 -2.85 -5.01
CA LEU A 304 -1.84 -1.94 -5.33
C LEU A 304 -1.60 -1.94 -6.84
N VAL A 305 -1.62 -0.75 -7.45
CA VAL A 305 -1.35 -0.58 -8.89
C VAL A 305 0.15 -0.44 -9.11
N THR A 306 0.66 -1.03 -10.19
CA THR A 306 2.06 -0.89 -10.59
C THR A 306 2.41 0.55 -10.97
N PRO A 307 3.69 0.98 -10.78
CA PRO A 307 4.12 2.34 -11.10
C PRO A 307 3.91 2.76 -12.56
N ASP A 308 3.83 1.81 -13.49
CA ASP A 308 3.56 2.02 -14.92
C ASP A 308 2.06 2.05 -15.26
N ASN A 309 1.18 1.99 -14.27
CA ASN A 309 -0.28 1.95 -14.39
C ASN A 309 -0.86 0.68 -15.07
N ALA A 310 -0.04 -0.33 -15.35
CA ALA A 310 -0.45 -1.45 -16.19
C ALA A 310 -1.20 -2.57 -15.44
N LEU A 311 -0.79 -2.88 -14.21
CA LEU A 311 -1.31 -4.01 -13.45
C LEU A 311 -1.80 -3.60 -12.06
N LEU A 312 -2.87 -4.27 -11.63
CA LEU A 312 -3.37 -4.21 -10.27
C LEU A 312 -3.13 -5.58 -9.59
N TYR A 313 -2.45 -5.56 -8.45
CA TYR A 313 -2.26 -6.72 -7.58
C TYR A 313 -3.25 -6.65 -6.43
N VAL A 314 -3.99 -7.73 -6.17
CA VAL A 314 -5.05 -7.80 -5.16
C VAL A 314 -4.79 -8.94 -4.19
N ALA A 315 -4.58 -8.63 -2.92
CA ALA A 315 -4.46 -9.60 -1.85
C ALA A 315 -5.84 -10.08 -1.42
N ASN A 316 -6.07 -11.39 -1.51
CA ASN A 316 -7.34 -12.04 -1.18
C ASN A 316 -7.16 -12.83 0.13
N LEU A 317 -7.63 -12.28 1.23
CA LEU A 317 -7.35 -12.73 2.61
C LEU A 317 -7.72 -14.20 2.87
N HIS A 318 -8.73 -14.72 2.18
CA HIS A 318 -9.27 -16.05 2.39
C HIS A 318 -9.01 -17.04 1.23
N SER A 319 -8.20 -16.69 0.22
CA SER A 319 -7.86 -17.60 -0.89
C SER A 319 -6.37 -17.89 -1.05
N GLN A 320 -5.51 -17.43 -0.14
CA GLN A 320 -4.05 -17.69 -0.18
C GLN A 320 -3.43 -17.30 -1.53
N GLU A 321 -3.96 -16.24 -2.15
CA GLU A 321 -3.51 -15.82 -3.47
C GLU A 321 -3.51 -14.28 -3.61
N VAL A 322 -2.63 -13.82 -4.46
CA VAL A 322 -2.66 -12.47 -5.01
C VAL A 322 -3.15 -12.55 -6.46
N THR A 323 -4.32 -11.98 -6.73
CA THR A 323 -4.84 -11.88 -8.09
C THR A 323 -4.13 -10.76 -8.83
N VAL A 324 -3.78 -10.98 -10.10
CA VAL A 324 -3.23 -9.97 -11.00
C VAL A 324 -4.25 -9.62 -12.08
N TYR A 325 -4.55 -8.34 -12.18
CA TYR A 325 -5.51 -7.77 -13.10
C TYR A 325 -4.83 -6.81 -14.06
N SER A 326 -5.11 -6.92 -15.36
CA SER A 326 -4.65 -5.97 -16.37
C SER A 326 -5.59 -4.77 -16.39
N VAL A 327 -5.05 -3.58 -16.10
CA VAL A 327 -5.83 -2.35 -16.07
C VAL A 327 -6.34 -2.00 -17.48
N GLU A 328 -5.49 -2.11 -18.50
CA GLU A 328 -5.86 -1.83 -19.88
C GLU A 328 -6.92 -2.78 -20.45
N ASP A 329 -6.75 -4.09 -20.20
CA ASP A 329 -7.67 -5.11 -20.76
C ASP A 329 -8.96 -5.29 -19.94
N GLY A 330 -9.04 -4.74 -18.74
CA GLY A 330 -10.18 -4.91 -17.85
C GLY A 330 -10.42 -6.35 -17.43
N LYS A 331 -9.36 -7.16 -17.20
CA LYS A 331 -9.52 -8.58 -16.89
C LYS A 331 -8.44 -9.15 -15.97
N ARG A 332 -8.79 -10.20 -15.24
CA ARG A 332 -7.82 -11.03 -14.51
C ARG A 332 -6.91 -11.75 -15.50
N ILE A 333 -5.60 -11.63 -15.31
CA ILE A 333 -4.58 -12.27 -16.16
C ILE A 333 -3.79 -13.34 -15.45
N ASP A 334 -3.74 -13.32 -14.10
CA ASP A 334 -2.95 -14.28 -13.33
C ASP A 334 -3.49 -14.41 -11.90
N SER A 335 -3.01 -15.44 -11.19
CA SER A 335 -3.17 -15.63 -9.75
C SER A 335 -1.92 -16.26 -9.18
N ILE A 336 -1.32 -15.62 -8.19
CA ILE A 336 -0.06 -16.03 -7.58
C ILE A 336 -0.38 -16.61 -6.21
N HIS A 337 -0.06 -17.90 -6.03
CA HIS A 337 -0.21 -18.53 -4.73
C HIS A 337 0.87 -18.03 -3.76
N VAL A 338 0.44 -17.61 -2.56
CA VAL A 338 1.25 -17.03 -1.48
C VAL A 338 0.94 -17.73 -0.15
N GLY A 339 1.36 -17.17 0.98
CA GLY A 339 1.03 -17.70 2.30
C GLY A 339 -0.43 -17.50 2.70
N ASP A 340 -0.79 -17.94 3.90
CA ASP A 340 -2.16 -17.82 4.41
C ASP A 340 -2.42 -16.40 4.95
N GLY A 341 -3.52 -15.83 4.51
CA GLY A 341 -4.00 -14.51 4.93
C GLY A 341 -3.20 -13.34 4.38
N PRO A 342 -3.00 -13.22 3.04
CA PRO A 342 -2.38 -12.06 2.45
C PRO A 342 -3.17 -10.80 2.79
N SER A 343 -2.53 -9.82 3.44
CA SER A 343 -3.20 -8.68 4.07
C SER A 343 -2.59 -7.31 3.74
N ALA A 344 -1.32 -7.27 3.36
CA ALA A 344 -0.63 -6.03 2.98
C ALA A 344 0.33 -6.27 1.82
N LEU A 345 0.50 -5.25 0.99
CA LEU A 345 1.29 -5.28 -0.23
C LEU A 345 2.23 -4.08 -0.28
N ALA A 346 3.46 -4.28 -0.76
CA ALA A 346 4.36 -3.20 -1.12
C ALA A 346 5.28 -3.60 -2.26
N PHE A 347 5.48 -2.71 -3.25
CA PHE A 347 6.53 -2.89 -4.25
C PHE A 347 7.90 -2.49 -3.71
N SER A 348 8.95 -3.14 -4.22
CA SER A 348 10.30 -2.57 -4.19
C SER A 348 10.32 -1.23 -4.92
N ALA A 349 11.27 -0.36 -4.60
CA ALA A 349 11.35 0.99 -5.20
C ALA A 349 11.46 0.99 -6.73
N THR A 350 11.98 -0.08 -7.31
CA THR A 350 12.07 -0.28 -8.77
C THR A 350 10.88 -1.05 -9.35
N GLY A 351 9.95 -1.51 -8.51
CA GLY A 351 8.77 -2.27 -8.93
C GLY A 351 9.04 -3.73 -9.37
N HIS A 352 10.28 -4.22 -9.33
CA HIS A 352 10.62 -5.57 -9.80
C HIS A 352 10.24 -6.69 -8.83
N LEU A 353 10.04 -6.37 -7.55
CA LEU A 353 9.53 -7.25 -6.52
C LEU A 353 8.25 -6.68 -5.91
N LEU A 354 7.32 -7.58 -5.59
CA LEU A 354 6.18 -7.33 -4.73
C LEU A 354 6.35 -8.15 -3.46
N PHE A 355 6.24 -7.49 -2.31
CA PHE A 355 6.19 -8.12 -1.00
C PHE A 355 4.73 -8.25 -0.57
N VAL A 356 4.35 -9.44 -0.15
CA VAL A 356 3.00 -9.78 0.33
C VAL A 356 3.12 -10.23 1.76
N VAL A 357 2.43 -9.55 2.68
CA VAL A 357 2.41 -9.92 4.09
C VAL A 357 1.30 -10.94 4.31
N ASP A 358 1.66 -12.14 4.73
CA ASP A 358 0.75 -13.26 4.96
C ASP A 358 0.48 -13.38 6.47
N ALA A 359 -0.60 -12.72 6.93
CA ALA A 359 -0.84 -12.45 8.35
C ALA A 359 -1.09 -13.72 9.19
N ARG A 360 -1.64 -14.79 8.61
CA ARG A 360 -1.97 -16.02 9.32
C ARG A 360 -0.81 -17.01 9.32
N SER A 361 -0.09 -17.16 8.20
CA SER A 361 1.10 -18.02 8.13
C SER A 361 2.32 -17.41 8.82
N GLY A 362 2.35 -16.08 9.00
CA GLY A 362 3.44 -15.40 9.72
C GLY A 362 4.71 -15.26 8.89
N ASP A 363 4.57 -15.01 7.60
CA ASP A 363 5.66 -14.83 6.65
C ASP A 363 5.40 -13.69 5.67
N VAL A 364 6.33 -13.46 4.78
CA VAL A 364 6.26 -12.50 3.68
C VAL A 364 6.62 -13.19 2.39
N ALA A 365 5.64 -13.32 1.50
CA ALA A 365 5.88 -13.81 0.15
C ALA A 365 6.56 -12.71 -0.69
N VAL A 366 7.65 -13.07 -1.36
CA VAL A 366 8.33 -12.21 -2.31
C VAL A 366 8.02 -12.69 -3.72
N VAL A 367 7.39 -11.84 -4.51
CA VAL A 367 6.93 -12.14 -5.86
C VAL A 367 7.73 -11.34 -6.87
N ARG A 368 8.18 -11.97 -7.94
CA ARG A 368 8.73 -11.27 -9.11
C ARG A 368 7.60 -10.72 -9.96
N THR A 369 7.62 -9.44 -10.22
CA THR A 369 6.54 -8.77 -10.96
C THR A 369 6.60 -9.04 -12.47
N ASP A 370 7.79 -9.21 -13.04
CA ASP A 370 8.03 -9.49 -14.47
C ASP A 370 7.49 -10.87 -14.91
N SER A 371 7.70 -11.89 -14.07
CA SER A 371 7.25 -13.27 -14.31
C SER A 371 5.94 -13.62 -13.61
N ARG A 372 5.44 -12.73 -12.75
CA ARG A 372 4.28 -12.94 -11.90
C ARG A 372 4.34 -14.26 -11.12
N SER A 373 5.48 -14.52 -10.51
CA SER A 373 5.74 -15.80 -9.83
C SER A 373 6.32 -15.60 -8.45
N LEU A 374 5.95 -16.46 -7.52
CA LEU A 374 6.55 -16.52 -6.19
C LEU A 374 8.06 -16.80 -6.33
N PHE A 375 8.87 -15.93 -5.73
CA PHE A 375 10.31 -16.09 -5.70
C PHE A 375 10.77 -16.83 -4.44
N THR A 376 10.31 -16.38 -3.28
CA THR A 376 10.65 -16.98 -1.99
C THR A 376 9.64 -16.54 -0.91
N MET A 377 9.68 -17.26 0.22
CA MET A 377 8.99 -16.89 1.45
C MET A 377 10.03 -16.51 2.51
N LEU A 378 9.84 -15.37 3.18
CA LEU A 378 10.71 -14.90 4.26
C LEU A 378 9.94 -14.95 5.58
N PRO A 379 10.53 -15.49 6.67
CA PRO A 379 9.85 -15.54 7.97
C PRO A 379 9.61 -14.13 8.52
N ALA A 380 8.47 -13.92 9.16
CA ALA A 380 8.12 -12.72 9.92
C ALA A 380 7.91 -13.06 11.40
N GLY A 381 7.62 -12.04 12.22
CA GLY A 381 7.14 -12.24 13.58
C GLY A 381 5.66 -12.66 13.63
N ARG A 382 5.07 -12.70 14.83
CA ARG A 382 3.67 -13.12 15.00
C ARG A 382 2.69 -12.04 14.55
N ALA A 383 1.66 -12.45 13.79
CA ALA A 383 0.60 -11.59 13.27
C ALA A 383 1.17 -10.36 12.52
N PRO A 384 1.94 -10.57 11.44
CA PRO A 384 2.39 -9.47 10.60
C PRO A 384 1.19 -8.81 9.92
N ASN A 385 1.20 -7.47 9.75
CA ASN A 385 -0.03 -6.78 9.36
C ASN A 385 0.15 -5.55 8.44
N ALA A 386 1.31 -4.92 8.43
CA ALA A 386 1.58 -3.77 7.56
C ALA A 386 3.02 -3.79 7.05
N ILE A 387 3.27 -3.14 5.92
CA ILE A 387 4.58 -3.09 5.28
C ILE A 387 4.85 -1.71 4.70
N ALA A 388 6.09 -1.26 4.81
CA ALA A 388 6.61 -0.10 4.08
C ALA A 388 8.01 -0.41 3.54
N VAL A 389 8.34 0.16 2.39
CA VAL A 389 9.66 0.03 1.76
C VAL A 389 10.38 1.37 1.81
N LYS A 390 11.66 1.36 2.17
CA LYS A 390 12.53 2.53 2.17
C LYS A 390 13.77 2.26 1.34
N ALA A 391 13.94 3.03 0.28
CA ALA A 391 15.15 3.06 -0.54
C ALA A 391 15.91 4.37 -0.34
N PHE A 392 17.24 4.30 -0.31
CA PHE A 392 18.12 5.46 -0.17
C PHE A 392 19.55 5.13 -0.64
N LYS A 393 20.39 6.15 -0.75
CA LYS A 393 21.83 6.00 -1.00
C LYS A 393 22.58 6.45 0.24
N LEU A 394 23.57 5.65 0.64
CA LEU A 394 24.57 6.08 1.62
C LEU A 394 25.47 7.15 0.99
N PRO A 395 25.94 8.13 1.81
CA PRO A 395 26.82 9.18 1.32
C PRO A 395 28.14 8.67 0.75
#